data_c2219bef93604d6ea04a269cc424fa48
#
_entry.id   c2219bef93604d6ea04a269cc424fa48
#
_cell.length_a   1.000
_cell.length_b   1.000
_cell.length_c   1.000
_cell.angle_alpha   90.00
_cell.angle_beta   90.00
_cell.angle_gamma   90.00
#
_symmetry.space_group_name_H-M   'P 1'
#
loop_
_entity.id
_entity.type
_entity.pdbx_description
1 polymer ?
#
loop_
_entity_poly.entity_id
_entity_poly.type
_entity_poly.pdbx_seq_one_letter_code
_entity_poly.pdbx_strand_id
1 'polypeptide(L)'
;MRGSDPDAAVFYLAKMLDAGEDVKFIARRIMICASEDVGNADPQALIVAVSAAQAVERIGMPESQIILAHAAIYVACAPKSNSVVEAIYAANRAVESSNGSVPVHLRDATTSRIAASADAHGYDGRPGDPDASIRGTQYKYAHNYPEHYVRQQYLPDDIKDAAFYLPGENGREKEIAAWLRHLKERDL
;
A
#
# COMPACT_ATOMS: atom_id res chain seq x y z
N MET A 1 5.14 -18.06 -12.32
CA MET A 1 4.73 -16.64 -12.24
C MET A 1 5.89 -15.73 -11.85
N ARG A 2 6.54 -15.92 -10.71
CA ARG A 2 7.69 -15.07 -10.24
C ARG A 2 8.82 -14.95 -11.27
N GLY A 3 9.16 -16.01 -11.97
CA GLY A 3 10.21 -16.05 -13.00
C GLY A 3 9.79 -15.50 -14.37
N SER A 4 8.60 -14.91 -14.50
CA SER A 4 8.08 -14.31 -15.74
C SER A 4 8.01 -15.28 -16.93
N ASP A 5 7.69 -16.54 -16.64
CA ASP A 5 7.48 -17.59 -17.65
C ASP A 5 5.99 -18.03 -17.65
N PRO A 6 5.17 -17.55 -18.60
CA PRO A 6 3.76 -17.87 -18.66
C PRO A 6 3.50 -19.34 -19.06
N ASP A 7 4.34 -19.94 -19.86
CA ASP A 7 4.18 -21.34 -20.29
C ASP A 7 4.40 -22.28 -19.12
N ALA A 8 5.46 -22.06 -18.34
CA ALA A 8 5.69 -22.79 -17.10
C ALA A 8 4.57 -22.56 -16.09
N ALA A 9 4.06 -21.32 -15.96
CA ALA A 9 2.96 -21.01 -15.05
C ALA A 9 1.70 -21.80 -15.38
N VAL A 10 1.30 -21.86 -16.64
CA VAL A 10 0.14 -22.63 -17.09
C VAL A 10 0.37 -24.14 -16.96
N PHE A 11 1.55 -24.63 -17.31
CA PHE A 11 1.88 -26.05 -17.16
C PHE A 11 1.76 -26.53 -15.70
N TYR A 12 2.35 -25.79 -14.77
CA TYR A 12 2.26 -26.15 -13.34
C TYR A 12 0.87 -25.95 -12.76
N LEU A 13 0.10 -24.96 -13.24
CA LEU A 13 -1.32 -24.83 -12.90
C LEU A 13 -2.10 -26.08 -13.32
N ALA A 14 -1.97 -26.52 -14.58
CA ALA A 14 -2.62 -27.72 -15.07
C ALA A 14 -2.23 -28.95 -14.26
N LYS A 15 -0.94 -29.09 -13.90
CA LYS A 15 -0.44 -30.20 -13.08
C LYS A 15 -1.03 -30.18 -11.66
N MET A 16 -1.22 -29.02 -11.04
CA MET A 16 -1.87 -28.89 -9.73
C MET A 16 -3.34 -29.30 -9.81
N LEU A 17 -4.05 -28.86 -10.84
CA LEU A 17 -5.46 -29.22 -11.07
C LEU A 17 -5.64 -30.72 -11.34
N ASP A 18 -4.77 -31.33 -12.14
CA ASP A 18 -4.77 -32.77 -12.42
C ASP A 18 -4.49 -33.60 -11.14
N ALA A 19 -3.66 -33.09 -10.25
CA ALA A 19 -3.39 -33.70 -8.94
C ALA A 19 -4.54 -33.50 -7.92
N GLY A 20 -5.61 -32.80 -8.28
CA GLY A 20 -6.75 -32.55 -7.40
C GLY A 20 -6.54 -31.43 -6.38
N GLU A 21 -5.61 -30.51 -6.60
CA GLU A 21 -5.40 -29.37 -5.70
C GLU A 21 -6.64 -28.49 -5.63
N ASP A 22 -6.91 -27.94 -4.43
CA ASP A 22 -8.03 -27.02 -4.21
C ASP A 22 -7.89 -25.73 -5.05
N VAL A 23 -8.88 -25.48 -5.90
CA VAL A 23 -8.93 -24.29 -6.76
C VAL A 23 -8.85 -22.99 -5.98
N LYS A 24 -9.38 -22.96 -4.74
CA LYS A 24 -9.30 -21.80 -3.85
C LYS A 24 -7.89 -21.59 -3.31
N PHE A 25 -7.18 -22.69 -3.05
CA PHE A 25 -5.76 -22.61 -2.68
C PHE A 25 -4.93 -22.05 -3.83
N ILE A 26 -5.14 -22.53 -5.05
CA ILE A 26 -4.46 -22.03 -6.24
C ILE A 26 -4.74 -20.54 -6.43
N ALA A 27 -6.00 -20.11 -6.34
CA ALA A 27 -6.39 -18.71 -6.45
C ALA A 27 -5.69 -17.83 -5.39
N ARG A 28 -5.64 -18.28 -4.11
CA ARG A 28 -4.89 -17.58 -3.06
C ARG A 28 -3.40 -17.42 -3.40
N ARG A 29 -2.77 -18.46 -3.97
CA ARG A 29 -1.35 -18.39 -4.36
C ARG A 29 -1.11 -17.39 -5.48
N ILE A 30 -2.05 -17.26 -6.42
CA ILE A 30 -1.98 -16.25 -7.50
C ILE A 30 -2.11 -14.85 -6.90
N MET A 31 -3.07 -14.60 -5.98
CA MET A 31 -3.23 -13.31 -5.29
C MET A 31 -1.97 -12.90 -4.51
N ILE A 32 -1.38 -13.84 -3.77
CA ILE A 32 -0.15 -13.58 -3.02
C ILE A 32 0.97 -13.20 -3.98
N CYS A 33 1.18 -13.96 -5.05
CA CYS A 33 2.21 -13.67 -6.06
C CYS A 33 2.00 -12.32 -6.74
N ALA A 34 0.74 -11.93 -7.00
CA ALA A 34 0.40 -10.63 -7.56
C ALA A 34 0.82 -9.46 -6.63
N SER A 35 0.72 -9.64 -5.32
CA SER A 35 1.14 -8.61 -4.34
C SER A 35 2.63 -8.68 -4.03
N GLU A 36 3.17 -9.90 -3.88
CA GLU A 36 4.54 -10.15 -3.41
C GLU A 36 5.57 -9.91 -4.51
N ASP A 37 5.29 -10.38 -5.73
CA ASP A 37 6.27 -10.41 -6.83
C ASP A 37 6.00 -9.35 -7.91
N VAL A 38 4.78 -8.81 -8.00
CA VAL A 38 4.40 -7.74 -8.94
C VAL A 38 4.21 -6.42 -8.20
N GLY A 39 3.39 -6.41 -7.15
CA GLY A 39 3.18 -5.24 -6.30
C GLY A 39 2.79 -3.99 -7.10
N ASN A 40 3.47 -2.89 -6.79
CA ASN A 40 3.21 -1.59 -7.43
C ASN A 40 3.81 -1.44 -8.83
N ALA A 41 4.58 -2.41 -9.31
CA ALA A 41 5.04 -2.41 -10.71
C ALA A 41 3.86 -2.55 -11.69
N ASP A 42 2.83 -3.34 -11.32
CA ASP A 42 1.54 -3.39 -12.01
C ASP A 42 0.39 -3.68 -11.01
N PRO A 43 -0.26 -2.66 -10.45
CA PRO A 43 -1.36 -2.83 -9.51
C PRO A 43 -2.56 -3.61 -10.06
N GLN A 44 -2.72 -3.70 -11.37
CA GLN A 44 -3.79 -4.48 -12.00
C GLN A 44 -3.64 -5.98 -11.75
N ALA A 45 -2.43 -6.45 -11.50
CA ALA A 45 -2.18 -7.88 -11.24
C ALA A 45 -2.98 -8.38 -10.03
N LEU A 46 -3.03 -7.62 -8.93
CA LEU A 46 -3.84 -7.98 -7.77
C LEU A 46 -5.35 -7.91 -8.07
N ILE A 47 -5.80 -6.91 -8.82
CA ILE A 47 -7.21 -6.75 -9.20
C ILE A 47 -7.66 -7.96 -10.04
N VAL A 48 -6.88 -8.35 -11.04
CA VAL A 48 -7.14 -9.52 -11.88
C VAL A 48 -7.16 -10.79 -11.02
N ALA A 49 -6.20 -10.98 -10.14
CA ALA A 49 -6.11 -12.16 -9.28
C ALA A 49 -7.30 -12.27 -8.31
N VAL A 50 -7.72 -11.15 -7.70
CA VAL A 50 -8.90 -11.11 -6.80
C VAL A 50 -10.19 -11.38 -7.59
N SER A 51 -10.36 -10.80 -8.76
CA SER A 51 -11.53 -11.03 -9.63
C SER A 51 -11.60 -12.50 -10.06
N ALA A 52 -10.46 -13.11 -10.39
CA ALA A 52 -10.38 -14.54 -10.72
C ALA A 52 -10.78 -15.41 -9.53
N ALA A 53 -10.29 -15.12 -8.32
CA ALA A 53 -10.65 -15.86 -7.11
C ALA A 53 -12.16 -15.81 -6.83
N GLN A 54 -12.78 -14.64 -6.95
CA GLN A 54 -14.23 -14.47 -6.78
C GLN A 54 -15.05 -15.21 -7.86
N ALA A 55 -14.56 -15.24 -9.10
CA ALA A 55 -15.22 -15.94 -10.20
C ALA A 55 -15.16 -17.46 -10.01
N VAL A 56 -14.01 -18.00 -9.58
CA VAL A 56 -13.82 -19.43 -9.30
C VAL A 56 -14.80 -19.93 -8.24
N GLU A 57 -15.10 -19.13 -7.20
CA GLU A 57 -16.07 -19.49 -6.16
C GLU A 57 -17.50 -19.64 -6.68
N ARG A 58 -17.85 -18.94 -7.77
CA ARG A 58 -19.21 -18.90 -8.32
C ARG A 58 -19.43 -19.89 -9.46
N ILE A 59 -18.38 -20.16 -10.23
CA ILE A 59 -18.50 -20.92 -11.50
C ILE A 59 -18.24 -22.41 -11.29
N GLY A 60 -17.21 -22.77 -10.51
CA GLY A 60 -16.81 -24.15 -10.33
C GLY A 60 -16.03 -24.75 -11.50
N MET A 61 -15.71 -26.04 -11.40
CA MET A 61 -14.99 -26.79 -12.44
C MET A 61 -15.98 -27.33 -13.50
N PRO A 62 -15.59 -27.48 -14.76
CA PRO A 62 -14.21 -27.32 -15.26
C PRO A 62 -13.82 -25.90 -15.68
N GLU A 63 -14.75 -24.95 -15.78
CA GLU A 63 -14.52 -23.60 -16.33
C GLU A 63 -13.57 -22.78 -15.48
N SER A 64 -13.50 -23.00 -14.16
CA SER A 64 -12.57 -22.31 -13.25
C SER A 64 -11.10 -22.46 -13.67
N GLN A 65 -10.71 -23.52 -14.35
CA GLN A 65 -9.35 -23.68 -14.87
C GLN A 65 -8.96 -22.58 -15.86
N ILE A 66 -9.91 -22.12 -16.68
CA ILE A 66 -9.69 -21.04 -17.66
C ILE A 66 -9.44 -19.71 -16.94
N ILE A 67 -10.23 -19.44 -15.90
CA ILE A 67 -10.13 -18.22 -15.10
C ILE A 67 -8.80 -18.17 -14.35
N LEU A 68 -8.39 -19.30 -13.75
CA LEU A 68 -7.10 -19.42 -13.07
C LEU A 68 -5.93 -19.26 -14.05
N ALA A 69 -6.02 -19.86 -15.26
CA ALA A 69 -5.01 -19.72 -16.29
C ALA A 69 -4.86 -18.25 -16.74
N HIS A 70 -5.98 -17.55 -16.95
CA HIS A 70 -5.97 -16.11 -17.28
C HIS A 70 -5.21 -15.31 -16.23
N ALA A 71 -5.53 -15.45 -14.94
CA ALA A 71 -4.86 -14.74 -13.87
C ALA A 71 -3.39 -15.14 -13.74
N ALA A 72 -3.06 -16.42 -13.86
CA ALA A 72 -1.69 -16.91 -13.76
C ALA A 72 -0.80 -16.38 -14.89
N ILE A 73 -1.31 -16.33 -16.13
CA ILE A 73 -0.63 -15.75 -17.29
C ILE A 73 -0.41 -14.25 -17.07
N TYR A 74 -1.46 -13.53 -16.65
CA TYR A 74 -1.35 -12.10 -16.39
C TYR A 74 -0.23 -11.80 -15.40
N VAL A 75 -0.25 -12.46 -14.23
CA VAL A 75 0.76 -12.28 -13.17
C VAL A 75 2.15 -12.71 -13.65
N ALA A 76 2.25 -13.77 -14.48
CA ALA A 76 3.53 -14.19 -15.06
C ALA A 76 4.11 -13.13 -16.00
N CYS A 77 3.28 -12.50 -16.83
CA CYS A 77 3.69 -11.51 -17.82
C CYS A 77 3.90 -10.10 -17.25
N ALA A 78 3.33 -9.79 -16.07
CA ALA A 78 3.45 -8.48 -15.45
C ALA A 78 4.90 -8.15 -15.06
N PRO A 79 5.30 -6.86 -15.08
CA PRO A 79 6.60 -6.44 -14.55
C PRO A 79 6.71 -6.81 -13.07
N LYS A 80 7.91 -7.16 -12.61
CA LYS A 80 8.16 -7.66 -11.26
C LYS A 80 8.76 -6.59 -10.36
N SER A 81 8.26 -6.55 -9.11
CA SER A 81 8.85 -5.79 -8.02
C SER A 81 8.48 -6.42 -6.67
N ASN A 82 9.46 -6.54 -5.79
CA ASN A 82 9.26 -6.95 -4.39
C ASN A 82 9.34 -5.77 -3.42
N SER A 83 9.34 -4.53 -3.89
CA SER A 83 9.49 -3.32 -3.09
C SER A 83 8.49 -3.22 -1.93
N VAL A 84 7.27 -3.72 -2.13
CA VAL A 84 6.21 -3.74 -1.10
C VAL A 84 6.57 -4.71 0.03
N VAL A 85 7.12 -5.87 -0.31
CA VAL A 85 7.57 -6.88 0.67
C VAL A 85 8.75 -6.37 1.48
N GLU A 86 9.74 -5.78 0.81
CA GLU A 86 10.89 -5.17 1.49
C GLU A 86 10.45 -4.04 2.42
N ALA A 87 9.51 -3.20 1.97
CA ALA A 87 8.97 -2.09 2.75
C ALA A 87 8.31 -2.56 4.05
N ILE A 88 7.39 -3.54 3.98
CA ILE A 88 6.69 -4.00 5.18
C ILE A 88 7.61 -4.74 6.14
N TYR A 89 8.57 -5.53 5.65
CA TYR A 89 9.53 -6.19 6.53
C TYR A 89 10.51 -5.21 7.17
N ALA A 90 10.94 -4.17 6.45
CA ALA A 90 11.75 -3.11 7.04
C ALA A 90 10.97 -2.33 8.11
N ALA A 91 9.71 -2.00 7.85
CA ALA A 91 8.85 -1.33 8.82
C ALA A 91 8.59 -2.19 10.07
N ASN A 92 8.35 -3.51 9.91
CA ASN A 92 8.16 -4.42 11.05
C ASN A 92 9.41 -4.45 11.96
N ARG A 93 10.60 -4.51 11.38
CA ARG A 93 11.86 -4.43 12.17
C ARG A 93 11.99 -3.10 12.90
N ALA A 94 11.58 -1.98 12.28
CA ALA A 94 11.62 -0.68 12.93
C ALA A 94 10.62 -0.58 14.10
N VAL A 95 9.44 -1.18 13.98
CA VAL A 95 8.44 -1.23 15.06
C VAL A 95 8.96 -1.94 16.30
N GLU A 96 9.78 -2.99 16.16
CA GLU A 96 10.38 -3.71 17.29
C GLU A 96 11.33 -2.85 18.13
N SER A 97 11.93 -1.81 17.55
CA SER A 97 12.95 -0.94 18.18
C SER A 97 12.48 0.49 18.41
N SER A 98 11.34 0.89 17.85
CA SER A 98 10.81 2.26 17.95
C SER A 98 9.81 2.40 19.09
N ASN A 99 9.79 3.56 19.75
CA ASN A 99 8.73 3.94 20.70
C ASN A 99 7.38 4.21 20.00
N GLY A 100 7.37 4.35 18.67
CA GLY A 100 6.17 4.41 17.84
C GLY A 100 5.23 5.60 18.08
N SER A 101 5.66 6.64 18.77
CA SER A 101 4.76 7.76 19.08
C SER A 101 4.55 8.65 17.85
N VAL A 102 3.29 8.88 17.49
CA VAL A 102 2.94 9.79 16.39
C VAL A 102 3.37 11.20 16.77
N PRO A 103 4.10 11.94 15.89
CA PRO A 103 4.47 13.33 16.10
C PRO A 103 3.26 14.20 16.48
N VAL A 104 3.43 15.11 17.44
CA VAL A 104 2.32 15.91 18.00
C VAL A 104 1.58 16.70 16.92
N HIS A 105 2.30 17.27 15.95
CA HIS A 105 1.73 18.05 14.84
C HIS A 105 0.93 17.23 13.81
N LEU A 106 0.98 15.87 13.89
CA LEU A 106 0.17 14.97 13.05
C LEU A 106 -1.07 14.44 13.78
N ARG A 107 -1.18 14.69 15.09
CA ARG A 107 -2.33 14.24 15.87
C ARG A 107 -3.55 15.06 15.47
N ASP A 108 -4.69 14.41 15.30
CA ASP A 108 -5.94 15.07 14.95
C ASP A 108 -6.27 16.15 16.01
N ALA A 109 -6.66 17.32 15.53
CA ALA A 109 -7.09 18.44 16.36
C ALA A 109 -8.26 18.07 17.28
N THR A 110 -9.12 17.13 16.89
CA THR A 110 -10.23 16.62 17.71
C THR A 110 -9.73 15.85 18.93
N THR A 111 -8.72 14.99 18.75
CA THR A 111 -8.10 14.25 19.87
C THR A 111 -7.29 15.16 20.77
N SER A 112 -6.63 16.19 20.22
CA SER A 112 -5.94 17.23 21.00
C SER A 112 -6.91 18.13 21.77
N ARG A 113 -8.13 18.36 21.30
CA ARG A 113 -9.19 19.07 22.02
C ARG A 113 -9.66 18.32 23.26
N ILE A 114 -9.81 16.99 23.17
CA ILE A 114 -10.21 16.16 24.32
C ILE A 114 -9.10 16.19 25.40
N ALA A 115 -7.83 16.15 25.00
CA ALA A 115 -6.70 16.26 25.92
C ALA A 115 -6.54 17.68 26.52
N ALA A 116 -6.76 18.72 25.73
CA ALA A 116 -6.67 20.12 26.18
C ALA A 116 -7.91 20.58 26.95
N SER A 117 -9.10 20.00 26.74
CA SER A 117 -10.32 20.34 27.50
C SER A 117 -10.32 19.74 28.90
N ALA A 118 -9.40 18.83 29.22
CA ALA A 118 -9.16 18.44 30.61
C ALA A 118 -8.44 19.51 31.42
N ASP A 119 -7.73 20.47 30.77
CA ASP A 119 -6.88 21.48 31.43
C ASP A 119 -7.28 22.95 31.16
N ALA A 120 -8.27 23.26 30.33
CA ALA A 120 -8.61 24.63 29.99
C ALA A 120 -10.12 24.89 29.80
N HIS A 121 -10.72 25.57 30.72
CA HIS A 121 -11.99 26.28 30.54
C HIS A 121 -11.78 27.48 29.59
N GLY A 122 -12.46 27.46 28.43
CA GLY A 122 -12.58 28.61 27.54
C GLY A 122 -12.37 28.35 26.05
N TYR A 123 -13.36 27.75 25.42
CA TYR A 123 -13.44 27.73 23.95
C TYR A 123 -14.58 28.67 23.50
N ASP A 124 -14.20 29.75 22.80
CA ASP A 124 -15.13 30.61 22.05
C ASP A 124 -15.00 30.27 20.56
N GLY A 125 -15.72 29.23 20.14
CA GLY A 125 -15.68 28.72 18.78
C GLY A 125 -16.69 29.40 17.86
N ARG A 126 -16.25 30.31 17.01
CA ARG A 126 -17.06 30.78 15.86
C ARG A 126 -17.07 29.74 14.76
N PRO A 127 -18.24 29.29 14.26
CA PRO A 127 -18.31 28.42 13.09
C PRO A 127 -17.77 29.19 11.88
N GLY A 128 -16.74 28.66 11.22
CA GLY A 128 -16.22 29.17 9.95
C GLY A 128 -14.82 29.82 9.99
N ASP A 129 -14.12 29.80 11.13
CA ASP A 129 -12.73 30.21 11.20
C ASP A 129 -11.81 29.01 10.86
N PRO A 130 -11.14 29.00 9.68
CA PRO A 130 -10.23 27.92 9.32
C PRO A 130 -9.01 27.83 10.25
N ASP A 131 -8.74 28.87 11.02
CA ASP A 131 -7.61 28.94 11.95
C ASP A 131 -7.99 28.58 13.39
N ALA A 132 -9.28 28.54 13.74
CA ALA A 132 -9.75 28.26 15.10
C ALA A 132 -9.48 26.81 15.55
N SER A 133 -9.32 25.87 14.63
CA SER A 133 -8.98 24.48 14.93
C SER A 133 -7.50 24.25 15.23
N ILE A 134 -6.64 25.27 15.03
CA ILE A 134 -5.18 25.11 14.92
C ILE A 134 -4.42 25.78 16.09
N ARG A 135 -5.11 26.53 16.93
CA ARG A 135 -4.49 27.21 18.09
C ARG A 135 -4.08 26.25 19.22
N GLY A 136 -3.27 25.26 18.90
CA GLY A 136 -2.76 24.28 19.86
C GLY A 136 -2.03 23.11 19.22
N THR A 137 -2.29 22.85 17.95
CA THR A 137 -1.55 21.85 17.16
C THR A 137 -1.04 22.50 15.89
N GLN A 138 0.23 22.34 15.58
CA GLN A 138 0.83 22.79 14.31
C GLN A 138 0.39 21.89 13.13
N TYR A 139 -0.82 21.31 13.20
CA TYR A 139 -1.35 20.45 12.13
C TYR A 139 -1.54 21.24 10.84
N LYS A 140 -0.88 20.79 9.78
CA LYS A 140 -0.99 21.35 8.45
C LYS A 140 -1.84 20.44 7.58
N TYR A 141 -3.03 20.90 7.19
CA TYR A 141 -3.93 20.14 6.33
C TYR A 141 -3.39 20.14 4.90
N ALA A 142 -2.95 18.97 4.43
CA ALA A 142 -2.23 18.83 3.16
C ALA A 142 -2.99 19.41 1.95
N HIS A 143 -4.33 19.32 1.92
CA HIS A 143 -5.15 19.84 0.83
C HIS A 143 -5.10 21.37 0.68
N ASN A 144 -4.63 22.12 1.68
CA ASN A 144 -4.45 23.58 1.60
C ASN A 144 -3.10 23.96 0.95
N TYR A 145 -2.27 22.98 0.59
CA TYR A 145 -0.96 23.21 0.02
C TYR A 145 -0.90 22.72 -1.43
N PRO A 146 0.02 23.26 -2.25
CA PRO A 146 0.24 22.82 -3.61
C PRO A 146 0.44 21.30 -3.68
N GLU A 147 -0.17 20.66 -4.69
CA GLU A 147 -0.11 19.20 -4.89
C GLU A 147 -0.56 18.37 -3.69
N HIS A 148 -1.26 18.99 -2.74
CA HIS A 148 -1.72 18.36 -1.50
C HIS A 148 -0.58 17.72 -0.69
N TYR A 149 0.61 18.32 -0.75
CA TYR A 149 1.80 17.84 -0.06
C TYR A 149 2.34 18.87 0.91
N VAL A 150 2.73 18.42 2.10
CA VAL A 150 3.39 19.24 3.12
C VAL A 150 4.74 18.61 3.45
N ARG A 151 5.81 19.38 3.27
CA ARG A 151 7.15 18.96 3.69
C ARG A 151 7.26 19.11 5.20
N GLN A 152 7.10 18.00 5.91
CA GLN A 152 7.22 17.93 7.37
C GLN A 152 7.64 16.52 7.80
N GLN A 153 7.97 16.35 9.07
CA GLN A 153 8.25 15.03 9.64
C GLN A 153 6.96 14.23 9.80
N TYR A 154 6.90 13.02 9.25
CA TYR A 154 5.76 12.11 9.37
C TYR A 154 6.04 10.91 10.27
N LEU A 155 7.30 10.48 10.38
CA LEU A 155 7.70 9.37 11.22
C LEU A 155 8.02 9.84 12.65
N PRO A 156 7.95 8.94 13.65
CA PRO A 156 8.44 9.19 15.00
C PRO A 156 9.87 9.73 15.03
N ASP A 157 10.22 10.46 16.09
CA ASP A 157 11.52 11.15 16.23
C ASP A 157 12.71 10.18 16.15
N ASP A 158 12.57 8.99 16.71
CA ASP A 158 13.60 7.96 16.80
C ASP A 158 13.86 7.25 15.45
N ILE A 159 12.93 7.37 14.50
CA ILE A 159 13.04 6.79 13.15
C ILE A 159 12.72 7.80 12.04
N LYS A 160 12.82 9.11 12.33
CA LYS A 160 12.42 10.20 11.41
C LYS A 160 13.09 10.15 10.03
N ASP A 161 14.30 9.62 9.97
CA ASP A 161 15.10 9.54 8.74
C ASP A 161 14.98 8.17 8.05
N ALA A 162 14.12 7.27 8.56
CA ALA A 162 13.93 5.95 7.97
C ALA A 162 13.23 6.03 6.60
N ALA A 163 13.64 5.15 5.69
CA ALA A 163 13.01 4.95 4.40
C ALA A 163 12.64 3.48 4.26
N PHE A 164 11.35 3.18 4.22
CA PHE A 164 10.87 1.80 4.10
C PHE A 164 10.51 1.44 2.67
N TYR A 165 9.79 2.31 1.96
CA TYR A 165 9.40 2.07 0.58
C TYR A 165 10.41 2.70 -0.39
N LEU A 166 11.09 1.84 -1.12
CA LEU A 166 12.03 2.20 -2.17
C LEU A 166 11.48 1.65 -3.49
N PRO A 167 10.76 2.47 -4.29
CA PRO A 167 10.20 2.02 -5.54
C PRO A 167 11.29 1.57 -6.51
N GLY A 168 11.04 0.47 -7.21
CA GLY A 168 11.92 -0.05 -8.25
C GLY A 168 11.83 0.75 -9.56
N GLU A 169 12.52 0.24 -10.58
CA GLU A 169 12.52 0.85 -11.92
C GLU A 169 11.60 0.14 -12.93
N ASN A 170 10.87 -0.90 -12.49
CA ASN A 170 10.01 -1.70 -13.33
C ASN A 170 8.57 -1.18 -13.32
N GLY A 171 7.93 -1.22 -14.49
CA GLY A 171 6.52 -0.86 -14.64
C GLY A 171 6.19 0.52 -14.06
N ARG A 172 5.08 0.60 -13.34
CA ARG A 172 4.57 1.85 -12.76
C ARG A 172 5.42 2.40 -11.61
N GLU A 173 6.28 1.61 -11.00
CA GLU A 173 7.14 2.10 -9.90
C GLU A 173 8.11 3.19 -10.36
N LYS A 174 8.51 3.17 -11.62
CA LYS A 174 9.30 4.25 -12.22
C LYS A 174 8.59 5.61 -12.15
N GLU A 175 7.28 5.62 -12.41
CA GLU A 175 6.47 6.85 -12.32
C GLU A 175 6.28 7.27 -10.86
N ILE A 176 6.05 6.31 -9.95
CA ILE A 176 5.96 6.55 -8.51
C ILE A 176 7.27 7.14 -7.98
N ALA A 177 8.41 6.59 -8.38
CA ALA A 177 9.73 7.10 -7.99
C ALA A 177 9.95 8.54 -8.46
N ALA A 178 9.57 8.86 -9.70
CA ALA A 178 9.67 10.20 -10.25
C ALA A 178 8.76 11.18 -9.50
N TRP A 179 7.51 10.80 -9.20
CA TRP A 179 6.57 11.60 -8.43
C TRP A 179 7.06 11.88 -7.01
N LEU A 180 7.49 10.86 -6.28
CA LEU A 180 8.01 11.03 -4.92
C LEU A 180 9.26 11.91 -4.86
N ARG A 181 10.12 11.84 -5.88
CA ARG A 181 11.28 12.70 -6.01
C ARG A 181 10.86 14.15 -6.25
N HIS A 182 9.95 14.38 -7.19
CA HIS A 182 9.38 15.70 -7.47
C HIS A 182 8.80 16.37 -6.21
N LEU A 183 8.03 15.63 -5.39
CA LEU A 183 7.48 16.16 -4.13
C LEU A 183 8.58 16.55 -3.12
N LYS A 184 9.69 15.82 -3.07
CA LYS A 184 10.77 16.05 -2.11
C LYS A 184 11.75 17.15 -2.52
N GLU A 185 11.95 17.34 -3.82
CA GLU A 185 12.92 18.29 -4.39
C GLU A 185 12.38 19.73 -4.52
N ARG A 186 11.08 19.93 -4.40
CA ARG A 186 10.52 21.29 -4.47
C ARG A 186 10.91 22.09 -3.22
N ASP A 187 11.62 23.17 -3.44
CA ASP A 187 11.73 24.27 -2.49
C ASP A 187 10.37 24.99 -2.43
N LEU A 188 9.63 24.73 -1.36
CA LEU A 188 8.38 25.43 -1.05
C LEU A 188 8.66 26.60 -0.16
#